data_a330593bff63ab2dc537449188c55611
#
_entry.id   a330593bff63ab2dc537449188c55611
#
_cell.length_a   1.000
_cell.length_b   1.000
_cell.length_c   1.000
_cell.angle_alpha   90.00
_cell.angle_beta   90.00
_cell.angle_gamma   90.00
#
_symmetry.space_group_name_H-M   'P 1'
#
loop_
_entity.id
_entity.type
_entity.pdbx_description
1 polymer ?
#
loop_
_entity_poly.entity_id
_entity_poly.type
_entity_poly.pdbx_seq_one_letter_code
_entity_poly.pdbx_strand_id
1 'polypeptide(L)' 'MPPKAKFTKAEIIEAALNIVRADGYEALTSRALGTYLGSSARPIFTVFKNMEEVQQDMIKSAKALYKELSLIHI' A
#
# COMPACT_ATOMS: atom_id res chain seq x y z
N MET A 1 19.65 -15.68 -11.59
CA MET A 1 18.49 -15.38 -10.73
C MET A 1 17.49 -14.52 -11.46
N PRO A 2 16.21 -14.88 -11.39
CA PRO A 2 15.23 -13.98 -11.97
C PRO A 2 15.21 -12.66 -11.21
N PRO A 3 15.02 -11.53 -11.90
CA PRO A 3 14.94 -10.25 -11.23
C PRO A 3 13.74 -10.21 -10.30
N LYS A 4 13.97 -9.81 -9.07
CA LYS A 4 12.89 -9.61 -8.12
C LYS A 4 12.32 -8.21 -8.29
N ALA A 5 11.04 -8.06 -8.00
CA ALA A 5 10.47 -6.74 -7.87
C ALA A 5 11.25 -5.99 -6.78
N LYS A 6 11.49 -4.71 -6.99
CA LYS A 6 12.24 -3.89 -6.04
C LYS A 6 11.58 -3.87 -4.66
N PHE A 7 10.24 -3.91 -4.64
CA PHE A 7 9.44 -3.91 -3.42
C PHE A 7 8.43 -5.05 -3.48
N THR A 8 8.09 -5.59 -2.32
CA THR A 8 7.01 -6.58 -2.21
C THR A 8 5.66 -5.88 -2.13
N LYS A 9 4.59 -6.64 -2.36
CA LYS A 9 3.23 -6.12 -2.17
C LYS A 9 3.03 -5.61 -0.74
N ALA A 10 3.52 -6.36 0.25
CA ALA A 10 3.39 -5.97 1.65
C ALA A 10 4.07 -4.63 1.92
N GLU A 11 5.26 -4.42 1.38
CA GLU A 11 5.98 -3.17 1.55
C GLU A 11 5.23 -1.99 0.93
N ILE A 12 4.68 -2.17 -0.26
CA ILE A 12 3.92 -1.14 -0.95
C ILE A 12 2.64 -0.80 -0.19
N ILE A 13 1.93 -1.82 0.29
CA ILE A 13 0.69 -1.62 1.05
C ILE A 13 0.98 -0.94 2.39
N GLU A 14 2.04 -1.31 3.06
CA GLU A 14 2.45 -0.64 4.30
C GLU A 14 2.74 0.84 4.06
N ALA A 15 3.47 1.15 2.99
CA ALA A 15 3.74 2.54 2.62
C ALA A 15 2.44 3.30 2.34
N ALA A 16 1.51 2.67 1.61
CA ALA A 16 0.22 3.27 1.33
C ALA A 16 -0.57 3.57 2.60
N LEU A 17 -0.61 2.63 3.53
CA LEU A 17 -1.29 2.83 4.81
C LEU A 17 -0.67 3.98 5.61
N ASN A 18 0.65 4.06 5.62
CA ASN A 18 1.35 5.13 6.33
C ASN A 18 1.08 6.50 5.72
N ILE A 19 1.00 6.59 4.40
CA ILE A 19 0.65 7.84 3.71
C ILE A 19 -0.76 8.28 4.09
N VAL A 20 -1.71 7.34 4.07
CA VAL A 20 -3.10 7.63 4.41
C VAL A 20 -3.23 8.06 5.87
N ARG A 21 -2.52 7.41 6.78
CA ARG A 21 -2.53 7.79 8.19
C ARG A 21 -1.97 9.18 8.43
N ALA A 22 -0.93 9.53 7.70
CA ALA A 22 -0.26 10.83 7.89
C ALA A 22 -1.01 11.97 7.20
N ASP A 23 -1.43 11.77 5.96
CA ASP A 23 -1.91 12.85 5.10
C ASP A 23 -3.32 12.63 4.56
N GLY A 24 -3.93 11.48 4.84
CA GLY A 24 -5.28 11.16 4.39
C GLY A 24 -5.30 10.39 3.07
N TYR A 25 -6.46 9.84 2.77
CA TYR A 25 -6.64 8.98 1.60
C TYR A 25 -6.34 9.71 0.28
N GLU A 26 -6.67 10.99 0.21
CA GLU A 26 -6.46 11.79 -0.99
C GLU A 26 -4.98 11.98 -1.33
N ALA A 27 -4.10 11.85 -0.34
CA ALA A 27 -2.67 11.96 -0.55
C ALA A 27 -2.07 10.70 -1.18
N LEU A 28 -2.82 9.62 -1.24
CA LEU A 28 -2.33 8.35 -1.79
C LEU A 28 -2.33 8.38 -3.31
N THR A 29 -1.16 8.63 -3.88
CA THR A 29 -0.93 8.63 -5.32
C THR A 29 0.28 7.76 -5.63
N SER A 30 0.44 7.38 -6.90
CA SER A 30 1.61 6.61 -7.31
C SER A 30 2.91 7.38 -7.06
N ARG A 31 2.86 8.68 -7.26
CA ARG A 31 4.00 9.56 -7.03
C ARG A 31 4.36 9.62 -5.54
N ALA A 32 3.35 9.76 -4.68
CA ALA A 32 3.57 9.79 -3.24
C ALA A 32 4.15 8.46 -2.74
N LEU A 33 3.63 7.34 -3.24
CA LEU A 33 4.18 6.03 -2.91
C LEU A 33 5.63 5.90 -3.33
N GLY A 34 5.94 6.31 -4.56
CA GLY A 34 7.31 6.27 -5.04
C GLY A 34 8.24 7.10 -4.17
N THR A 35 7.83 8.31 -3.84
CA THR A 35 8.61 9.19 -2.98
C THR A 35 8.80 8.60 -1.59
N TYR A 36 7.74 8.05 -1.02
CA TYR A 36 7.80 7.43 0.31
C TYR A 36 8.79 6.26 0.35
N LEU A 37 8.79 5.45 -0.70
CA LEU A 37 9.68 4.30 -0.81
C LEU A 37 11.10 4.67 -1.24
N GLY A 38 11.34 5.94 -1.54
CA GLY A 38 12.64 6.40 -2.00
C GLY A 38 12.93 6.00 -3.43
N SER A 39 11.92 5.91 -4.28
CA SER A 39 12.03 5.43 -5.64
C SER A 39 11.04 6.13 -6.56
N SER A 40 11.01 5.74 -7.83
CA SER A 40 9.96 6.18 -8.74
C SER A 40 8.72 5.30 -8.59
N ALA A 41 7.66 5.62 -9.33
CA ALA A 41 6.44 4.81 -9.33
C ALA A 41 6.61 3.48 -10.08
N ARG A 42 7.64 3.36 -10.89
CA ARG A 42 7.86 2.19 -11.73
C ARG A 42 7.85 0.85 -10.98
N PRO A 43 8.61 0.69 -9.88
CA PRO A 43 8.60 -0.57 -9.16
C PRO A 43 7.24 -0.96 -8.61
N ILE A 44 6.39 0.01 -8.31
CA ILE A 44 5.04 -0.24 -7.84
C ILE A 44 4.23 -0.97 -8.90
N PHE A 45 4.35 -0.53 -10.15
CA PHE A 45 3.59 -1.10 -11.26
C PHE A 45 4.18 -2.38 -11.83
N THR A 46 5.30 -2.87 -11.30
CA THR A 46 5.75 -4.24 -11.58
C THR A 46 5.03 -5.25 -10.69
N VAL A 47 4.49 -4.80 -9.56
CA VAL A 47 3.80 -5.63 -8.57
C VAL A 47 2.28 -5.49 -8.69
N PHE A 48 1.81 -4.28 -8.89
CA PHE A 48 0.38 -3.97 -9.05
C PHE A 48 0.12 -3.49 -10.47
N LYS A 49 -1.04 -3.83 -10.99
CA LYS A 49 -1.44 -3.46 -12.33
C LYS A 49 -1.68 -1.95 -12.46
N ASN A 50 -2.27 -1.35 -11.43
CA ASN A 50 -2.58 0.09 -11.38
C ASN A 50 -2.80 0.51 -9.93
N MET A 51 -3.04 1.81 -9.73
CA MET A 51 -3.29 2.34 -8.40
C MET A 51 -4.56 1.80 -7.76
N GLU A 52 -5.54 1.45 -8.57
CA GLU A 52 -6.79 0.88 -8.07
C GLU A 52 -6.52 -0.43 -7.32
N GLU A 53 -5.64 -1.28 -7.85
CA GLU A 53 -5.26 -2.52 -7.16
C GLU A 53 -4.56 -2.24 -5.84
N VAL A 54 -3.69 -1.24 -5.81
CA VAL A 54 -3.02 -0.82 -4.57
C VAL A 54 -4.06 -0.40 -3.54
N GLN A 55 -5.02 0.42 -3.95
CA GLN A 55 -6.07 0.90 -3.08
C GLN A 55 -6.94 -0.23 -2.55
N GLN A 56 -7.31 -1.17 -3.40
CA GLN A 56 -8.13 -2.32 -2.99
C GLN A 56 -7.40 -3.20 -1.99
N ASP A 57 -6.13 -3.49 -2.24
CA ASP A 57 -5.35 -4.30 -1.32
C ASP A 57 -5.13 -3.58 0.02
N MET A 58 -4.92 -2.27 -0.03
CA MET A 58 -4.80 -1.46 1.17
C MET A 58 -6.08 -1.53 2.01
N ILE A 59 -7.23 -1.39 1.36
CA ILE A 59 -8.52 -1.45 2.03
C ILE A 59 -8.74 -2.83 2.65
N LYS A 60 -8.39 -3.89 1.95
CA LYS A 60 -8.49 -5.25 2.48
C LYS A 60 -7.64 -5.43 3.74
N SER A 61 -6.43 -4.90 3.72
CA SER A 61 -5.53 -4.95 4.88
C SER A 61 -6.11 -4.18 6.05
N ALA A 62 -6.64 -3.00 5.79
CA ALA A 62 -7.27 -2.17 6.82
C ALA A 62 -8.49 -2.86 7.41
N LYS A 63 -9.33 -3.46 6.58
CA LYS A 63 -10.52 -4.20 7.04
C LYS A 63 -10.14 -5.39 7.89
N ALA A 64 -9.09 -6.10 7.54
CA ALA A 64 -8.63 -7.23 8.33
C ALA A 64 -8.22 -6.79 9.74
N LEU A 65 -7.51 -5.67 9.85
CA LEU A 65 -7.14 -5.09 11.14
C LEU A 65 -8.36 -4.66 11.93
N TYR A 66 -9.31 -4.01 11.28
CA TYR A 66 -10.56 -3.61 11.91
C TYR A 66 -11.37 -4.78 12.42
N LYS A 67 -11.39 -5.85 11.63
CA LYS A 67 -12.13 -7.05 12.02
C LYS A 67 -11.56 -7.66 13.29
N GLU A 68 -10.25 -7.67 13.43
CA GLU A 68 -9.59 -8.14 14.63
C GLU A 68 -9.93 -7.27 15.83
N LEU A 69 -9.92 -5.96 15.65
CA LEU A 69 -10.27 -5.03 16.70
C LEU A 69 -11.73 -5.18 17.14
N SER A 70 -12.63 -5.40 16.17
CA SER A 70 -14.04 -5.65 16.47
C SER A 70 -14.23 -6.90 17.32
N LEU A 71 -13.50 -7.96 17.02
CA LEU A 71 -13.56 -9.19 17.81
C LEU A 71 -13.07 -8.98 19.25
N ILE A 72 -12.08 -8.14 19.42
CA ILE A 72 -11.55 -7.83 20.74
C ILE A 72 -12.56 -7.03 21.56
N HIS A 73 -13.36 -6.21 20.94
CA HIS A 73 -14.34 -5.38 21.61
C HIS A 73 -15.62 -6.12 21.99
N ILE A 74 -15.81 -7.29 21.48
CA ILE A 74 -16.93 -8.12 21.84
C ILE A 74 -16.59 -8.97 23.07
#